data_a919fd012320599088872917d079d07c
#
_entry.id   a919fd012320599088872917d079d07c
#
_cell.length_a   1.000
_cell.length_b   1.000
_cell.length_c   1.000
_cell.angle_alpha   90.00
_cell.angle_beta   90.00
_cell.angle_gamma   90.00
#
_symmetry.space_group_name_H-M   'P 1'
#
loop_
_entity.id
_entity.type
_entity.pdbx_description
1 polymer ?
#
loop_
_entity_poly.entity_id
_entity_poly.type
_entity_poly.pdbx_seq_one_letter_code
_entity_poly.pdbx_strand_id
1 'polypeptide(L)'
;MPKVGIIVGSLRKESYSRKIAKNVAELFPADYETEFVEIGNLPLYNEEYDGNSPEEYATFRNAIKELDAVLFVTPEYNRSVPGVLKNALDVGSRPYGESVWNGKPAAIISQSISNLSGFGANHHLRQSLAFLNMPVVQQPEVYIANSQDLIDENGKINNEETIQFLQSFVDAFVDLIKKYQA
;
A
#
# COMPACT_ATOMS: atom_id res chain seq x y z
N MET A 1 -1.82 19.61 -5.78
CA MET A 1 -1.24 18.87 -4.62
C MET A 1 -1.45 17.39 -4.88
N PRO A 2 -0.38 16.63 -5.11
CA PRO A 2 -0.53 15.20 -5.41
C PRO A 2 -1.16 14.44 -4.23
N LYS A 3 -2.03 13.48 -4.54
CA LYS A 3 -2.72 12.65 -3.57
C LYS A 3 -2.14 11.24 -3.55
N VAL A 4 -1.68 10.80 -2.41
CA VAL A 4 -1.15 9.46 -2.19
C VAL A 4 -2.12 8.64 -1.35
N GLY A 5 -2.70 7.61 -1.94
CA GLY A 5 -3.52 6.65 -1.20
C GLY A 5 -2.66 5.68 -0.41
N ILE A 6 -3.00 5.44 0.82
CA ILE A 6 -2.34 4.46 1.69
C ILE A 6 -3.26 3.27 1.89
N ILE A 7 -2.87 2.12 1.37
CA ILE A 7 -3.60 0.86 1.52
C ILE A 7 -2.86 -0.04 2.50
N VAL A 8 -3.55 -0.41 3.57
CA VAL A 8 -3.01 -1.28 4.62
C VAL A 8 -3.55 -2.70 4.47
N GLY A 9 -2.68 -3.67 4.29
CA GLY A 9 -3.03 -5.08 4.12
C GLY A 9 -3.46 -5.81 5.40
N SER A 10 -3.96 -5.10 6.41
CA SER A 10 -4.35 -5.66 7.70
C SER A 10 -5.62 -5.04 8.22
N LEU A 11 -6.57 -5.88 8.64
CA LEU A 11 -7.83 -5.47 9.26
C LEU A 11 -7.78 -5.49 10.80
N ARG A 12 -6.65 -5.86 11.40
CA ARG A 12 -6.52 -5.86 12.86
C ARG A 12 -6.69 -4.47 13.42
N LYS A 13 -7.44 -4.35 14.53
CA LYS A 13 -7.59 -3.09 15.27
C LYS A 13 -6.24 -2.52 15.71
N GLU A 14 -5.37 -3.36 16.27
CA GLU A 14 -4.00 -3.02 16.69
C GLU A 14 -2.96 -3.45 15.64
N SER A 15 -3.18 -3.04 14.39
CA SER A 15 -2.32 -3.39 13.26
C SER A 15 -0.99 -2.66 13.30
N TYR A 16 0.12 -3.39 13.35
CA TYR A 16 1.46 -2.83 13.18
C TYR A 16 1.63 -2.17 11.81
N SER A 17 1.11 -2.80 10.75
CA SER A 17 1.13 -2.20 9.40
C SER A 17 0.44 -0.83 9.38
N ARG A 18 -0.69 -0.68 10.08
CA ARG A 18 -1.40 0.60 10.15
C ARG A 18 -0.62 1.65 10.98
N LYS A 19 0.02 1.24 12.07
CA LYS A 19 0.88 2.11 12.87
C LYS A 19 2.08 2.59 12.06
N ILE A 20 2.75 1.69 11.33
CA ILE A 20 3.86 2.03 10.41
C ILE A 20 3.36 3.00 9.33
N ALA A 21 2.23 2.69 8.68
CA ALA A 21 1.64 3.54 7.65
C ALA A 21 1.38 4.97 8.12
N LYS A 22 0.89 5.15 9.36
CA LYS A 22 0.68 6.46 9.96
C LYS A 22 1.99 7.24 10.16
N ASN A 23 3.05 6.57 10.64
CA ASN A 23 4.37 7.20 10.78
C ASN A 23 4.95 7.60 9.42
N VAL A 24 4.80 6.76 8.40
CA VAL A 24 5.28 7.06 7.04
C VAL A 24 4.49 8.20 6.40
N ALA A 25 3.19 8.29 6.64
CA ALA A 25 2.36 9.39 6.15
C ALA A 25 2.86 10.78 6.62
N GLU A 26 3.41 10.86 7.85
CA GLU A 26 3.97 12.09 8.41
C GLU A 26 5.30 12.52 7.76
N LEU A 27 5.95 11.64 6.97
CA LEU A 27 7.22 11.90 6.29
C LEU A 27 7.06 12.53 4.89
N PHE A 28 5.84 12.55 4.36
CA PHE A 28 5.59 13.18 3.05
C PHE A 28 5.76 14.70 3.13
N PRO A 29 6.24 15.34 2.04
CA PRO A 29 6.32 16.80 1.98
C PRO A 29 4.94 17.46 2.17
N ALA A 30 4.94 18.68 2.70
CA ALA A 30 3.70 19.42 3.02
C ALA A 30 2.82 19.76 1.80
N ASP A 31 3.36 19.66 0.59
CA ASP A 31 2.66 19.82 -0.66
C ASP A 31 2.08 18.51 -1.23
N TYR A 32 2.11 17.42 -0.43
CA TYR A 32 1.45 16.14 -0.71
C TYR A 32 0.28 15.92 0.25
N GLU A 33 -0.79 15.35 -0.26
CA GLU A 33 -1.92 14.88 0.54
C GLU A 33 -1.84 13.36 0.67
N THR A 34 -2.01 12.84 1.89
CA THR A 34 -2.08 11.39 2.13
C THR A 34 -3.45 11.02 2.67
N GLU A 35 -4.05 9.95 2.14
CA GLU A 35 -5.32 9.44 2.62
C GLU A 35 -5.32 7.91 2.76
N PHE A 36 -5.96 7.39 3.80
CA PHE A 36 -6.12 5.95 3.98
C PHE A 36 -7.33 5.45 3.19
N VAL A 37 -7.09 4.48 2.30
CA VAL A 37 -8.15 3.81 1.53
C VAL A 37 -8.52 2.50 2.22
N GLU A 38 -9.75 2.41 2.71
CA GLU A 38 -10.24 1.22 3.40
C GLU A 38 -10.60 0.12 2.39
N ILE A 39 -10.21 -1.11 2.71
CA ILE A 39 -10.40 -2.28 1.85
C ILE A 39 -11.17 -3.42 2.53
N GLY A 40 -11.50 -3.26 3.82
CA GLY A 40 -12.10 -4.32 4.62
C GLY A 40 -13.58 -4.61 4.33
N ASN A 41 -14.26 -3.71 3.65
CA ASN A 41 -15.68 -3.82 3.31
C ASN A 41 -15.92 -4.36 1.90
N LEU A 42 -14.88 -4.64 1.13
CA LEU A 42 -15.03 -5.15 -0.24
C LEU A 42 -15.48 -6.61 -0.24
N PRO A 43 -16.64 -6.95 -0.82
CA PRO A 43 -16.98 -8.34 -1.10
C PRO A 43 -15.86 -9.03 -1.89
N LEU A 44 -15.70 -10.33 -1.73
CA LEU A 44 -14.74 -11.09 -2.56
C LEU A 44 -15.08 -10.90 -4.04
N TYR A 45 -14.05 -10.61 -4.83
CA TYR A 45 -14.21 -10.41 -6.26
C TYR A 45 -14.83 -11.65 -6.92
N ASN A 46 -15.85 -11.40 -7.72
CA ASN A 46 -16.46 -12.38 -8.60
C ASN A 46 -16.72 -11.72 -9.97
N GLU A 47 -16.26 -12.35 -11.05
CA GLU A 47 -16.40 -11.83 -12.41
C GLU A 47 -17.86 -11.59 -12.83
N GLU A 48 -18.81 -12.32 -12.24
CA GLU A 48 -20.24 -12.09 -12.47
C GLU A 48 -20.71 -10.69 -12.10
N TYR A 49 -19.95 -9.99 -11.24
CA TYR A 49 -20.24 -8.60 -10.84
C TYR A 49 -19.71 -7.54 -11.82
N ASP A 50 -18.96 -7.91 -12.85
CA ASP A 50 -18.37 -6.94 -13.79
C ASP A 50 -19.42 -6.12 -14.53
N GLY A 51 -20.58 -6.71 -14.85
CA GLY A 51 -21.72 -6.04 -15.49
C GLY A 51 -22.64 -5.26 -14.54
N ASN A 52 -22.60 -5.56 -13.23
CA ASN A 52 -23.41 -4.90 -12.21
C ASN A 52 -22.68 -4.99 -10.84
N SER A 53 -21.67 -4.19 -10.69
CA SER A 53 -20.80 -4.23 -9.51
C SER A 53 -21.51 -3.81 -8.22
N PRO A 54 -21.17 -4.43 -7.08
CA PRO A 54 -21.55 -3.91 -5.77
C PRO A 54 -21.15 -2.44 -5.59
N GLU A 55 -21.90 -1.68 -4.82
CA GLU A 55 -21.63 -0.27 -4.56
C GLU A 55 -20.22 -0.05 -3.96
N GLU A 56 -19.77 -0.96 -3.10
CA GLU A 56 -18.45 -0.94 -2.48
C GLU A 56 -17.33 -0.99 -3.52
N TYR A 57 -17.51 -1.74 -4.62
CA TYR A 57 -16.53 -1.77 -5.72
C TYR A 57 -16.46 -0.44 -6.45
N ALA A 58 -17.61 0.17 -6.75
CA ALA A 58 -17.67 1.46 -7.43
C ALA A 58 -17.03 2.55 -6.56
N THR A 59 -17.37 2.58 -5.27
CA THR A 59 -16.81 3.53 -4.30
C THR A 59 -15.29 3.38 -4.21
N PHE A 60 -14.80 2.15 -4.05
CA PHE A 60 -13.36 1.87 -3.98
C PHE A 60 -12.64 2.27 -5.27
N ARG A 61 -13.14 1.84 -6.44
CA ARG A 61 -12.54 2.18 -7.73
C ARG A 61 -12.47 3.68 -7.96
N ASN A 62 -13.53 4.41 -7.60
CA ASN A 62 -13.55 5.86 -7.71
C ASN A 62 -12.53 6.51 -6.78
N ALA A 63 -12.43 6.05 -5.53
CA ALA A 63 -11.39 6.53 -4.62
C ALA A 63 -9.98 6.34 -5.20
N ILE A 64 -9.68 5.16 -5.76
CA ILE A 64 -8.35 4.91 -6.38
C ILE A 64 -8.13 5.80 -7.63
N LYS A 65 -9.15 6.06 -8.43
CA LYS A 65 -9.03 6.93 -9.62
C LYS A 65 -8.57 8.35 -9.27
N GLU A 66 -9.02 8.88 -8.13
CA GLU A 66 -8.67 10.22 -7.66
C GLU A 66 -7.24 10.35 -7.12
N LEU A 67 -6.53 9.23 -6.95
CA LEU A 67 -5.16 9.21 -6.43
C LEU A 67 -4.12 9.35 -7.54
N ASP A 68 -3.04 10.04 -7.23
CA ASP A 68 -1.85 10.13 -8.09
C ASP A 68 -0.89 8.95 -7.90
N ALA A 69 -0.88 8.35 -6.71
CA ALA A 69 0.01 7.25 -6.36
C ALA A 69 -0.55 6.41 -5.20
N VAL A 70 0.01 5.22 -4.98
CA VAL A 70 -0.43 4.32 -3.90
C VAL A 70 0.75 3.77 -3.11
N LEU A 71 0.71 3.96 -1.79
CA LEU A 71 1.60 3.30 -0.83
C LEU A 71 0.90 2.07 -0.25
N PHE A 72 1.49 0.90 -0.44
CA PHE A 72 1.03 -0.34 0.18
C PHE A 72 1.85 -0.65 1.42
N VAL A 73 1.18 -0.88 2.55
CA VAL A 73 1.83 -1.32 3.81
C VAL A 73 1.19 -2.62 4.25
N THR A 74 1.94 -3.73 4.18
CA THR A 74 1.38 -5.07 4.31
C THR A 74 2.11 -5.94 5.34
N PRO A 75 1.38 -6.73 6.14
CA PRO A 75 1.96 -7.89 6.80
C PRO A 75 2.13 -9.05 5.79
N GLU A 76 2.64 -10.16 6.25
CA GLU A 76 2.74 -11.40 5.50
C GLU A 76 1.78 -12.45 6.09
N TYR A 77 0.93 -13.04 5.26
CA TYR A 77 0.08 -14.17 5.61
C TYR A 77 0.49 -15.40 4.79
N ASN A 78 0.99 -16.43 5.47
CA ASN A 78 1.39 -17.68 4.81
C ASN A 78 2.35 -17.45 3.63
N ARG A 79 3.38 -16.64 3.84
CA ARG A 79 4.41 -16.28 2.84
C ARG A 79 3.89 -15.49 1.62
N SER A 80 2.72 -14.89 1.74
CA SER A 80 2.11 -14.12 0.65
C SER A 80 1.39 -12.87 1.16
N VAL A 81 0.76 -12.14 0.25
CA VAL A 81 -0.11 -11.00 0.58
C VAL A 81 -1.35 -11.49 1.31
N PRO A 82 -1.88 -10.71 2.27
CA PRO A 82 -3.16 -10.99 2.89
C PRO A 82 -4.29 -11.04 1.86
N GLY A 83 -5.27 -11.94 2.09
CA GLY A 83 -6.42 -12.09 1.18
C GLY A 83 -7.18 -10.79 0.94
N VAL A 84 -7.34 -9.96 1.96
CA VAL A 84 -8.02 -8.66 1.86
C VAL A 84 -7.30 -7.71 0.89
N LEU A 85 -5.97 -7.71 0.88
CA LEU A 85 -5.17 -6.88 -0.02
C LEU A 85 -5.24 -7.42 -1.45
N LYS A 86 -5.09 -8.73 -1.63
CA LYS A 86 -5.23 -9.36 -2.95
C LYS A 86 -6.61 -9.11 -3.53
N ASN A 87 -7.67 -9.20 -2.73
CA ASN A 87 -9.02 -8.88 -3.15
C ASN A 87 -9.17 -7.43 -3.63
N ALA A 88 -8.59 -6.47 -2.93
CA ALA A 88 -8.59 -5.07 -3.34
C ALA A 88 -7.91 -4.87 -4.71
N LEU A 89 -6.77 -5.55 -4.95
CA LEU A 89 -6.10 -5.53 -6.26
C LEU A 89 -6.98 -6.10 -7.36
N ASP A 90 -7.66 -7.21 -7.12
CA ASP A 90 -8.54 -7.87 -8.08
C ASP A 90 -9.76 -6.99 -8.39
N VAL A 91 -10.42 -6.44 -7.38
CA VAL A 91 -11.55 -5.50 -7.55
C VAL A 91 -11.16 -4.28 -8.38
N GLY A 92 -10.02 -3.66 -8.09
CA GLY A 92 -9.55 -2.46 -8.80
C GLY A 92 -9.06 -2.75 -10.23
N SER A 93 -8.73 -4.00 -10.56
CA SER A 93 -8.26 -4.39 -11.90
C SER A 93 -9.39 -4.62 -12.90
N ARG A 94 -10.63 -4.62 -12.46
CA ARG A 94 -11.81 -4.97 -13.25
C ARG A 94 -12.85 -3.82 -13.29
N PRO A 95 -13.80 -3.79 -14.27
CA PRO A 95 -13.92 -4.73 -15.41
C PRO A 95 -12.72 -4.70 -16.35
N TYR A 96 -12.62 -5.70 -17.24
CA TYR A 96 -11.51 -5.78 -18.20
C TYR A 96 -11.38 -4.49 -19.03
N GLY A 97 -10.15 -3.96 -19.11
CA GLY A 97 -9.86 -2.70 -19.78
C GLY A 97 -10.07 -1.44 -18.92
N GLU A 98 -10.62 -1.57 -17.71
CA GLU A 98 -10.94 -0.44 -16.81
C GLU A 98 -10.12 -0.44 -15.50
N SER A 99 -8.95 -1.10 -15.51
CA SER A 99 -8.08 -1.16 -14.32
C SER A 99 -7.74 0.24 -13.81
N VAL A 100 -8.05 0.49 -12.54
CA VAL A 100 -7.74 1.77 -11.87
C VAL A 100 -6.27 1.88 -11.43
N TRP A 101 -5.52 0.78 -11.56
CA TRP A 101 -4.11 0.68 -11.18
C TRP A 101 -3.15 1.11 -12.28
N ASN A 102 -3.56 0.99 -13.55
CA ASN A 102 -2.71 1.16 -14.72
C ASN A 102 -1.94 2.48 -14.74
N GLY A 103 -0.61 2.40 -14.80
CA GLY A 103 0.29 3.55 -14.85
C GLY A 103 0.46 4.32 -13.52
N LYS A 104 -0.22 3.92 -12.46
CA LYS A 104 -0.19 4.61 -11.16
C LYS A 104 1.07 4.24 -10.37
N PRO A 105 1.94 5.20 -10.00
CA PRO A 105 3.12 4.95 -9.18
C PRO A 105 2.77 4.28 -7.86
N ALA A 106 3.61 3.32 -7.45
CA ALA A 106 3.42 2.57 -6.22
C ALA A 106 4.70 2.43 -5.41
N ALA A 107 4.54 2.26 -4.11
CA ALA A 107 5.60 1.90 -3.18
C ALA A 107 5.12 0.84 -2.20
N ILE A 108 6.03 0.00 -1.69
CA ILE A 108 5.67 -1.13 -0.85
C ILE A 108 6.52 -1.13 0.41
N ILE A 109 5.86 -1.24 1.55
CA ILE A 109 6.47 -1.56 2.84
C ILE A 109 5.87 -2.88 3.32
N SER A 110 6.71 -3.85 3.61
CA SER A 110 6.29 -5.06 4.32
C SER A 110 6.82 -5.09 5.74
N GLN A 111 6.10 -5.75 6.63
CA GLN A 111 6.47 -5.87 8.02
C GLN A 111 6.08 -7.24 8.59
N SER A 112 6.78 -7.64 9.63
CA SER A 112 6.47 -8.81 10.44
C SER A 112 6.98 -8.65 11.86
N ILE A 113 6.37 -9.39 12.79
CA ILE A 113 6.91 -9.58 14.15
C ILE A 113 8.11 -10.55 14.16
N SER A 114 8.47 -11.13 13.02
CA SER A 114 9.62 -12.02 12.85
C SER A 114 10.72 -11.38 12.01
N ASN A 115 11.90 -12.03 11.99
CA ASN A 115 13.06 -11.58 11.24
C ASN A 115 12.87 -11.63 9.71
N LEU A 116 11.86 -12.34 9.21
CA LEU A 116 11.59 -12.42 7.76
C LEU A 116 10.92 -11.16 7.18
N SER A 117 10.47 -10.25 8.04
CA SER A 117 10.05 -8.87 7.67
C SER A 117 8.95 -8.79 6.61
N GLY A 118 8.22 -9.89 6.34
CA GLY A 118 7.24 -9.92 5.26
C GLY A 118 7.85 -9.96 3.86
N PHE A 119 9.07 -10.46 3.70
CA PHE A 119 9.77 -10.55 2.42
C PHE A 119 8.95 -11.25 1.33
N GLY A 120 8.31 -12.39 1.65
CA GLY A 120 7.48 -13.12 0.69
C GLY A 120 6.29 -12.30 0.21
N ALA A 121 5.58 -11.63 1.11
CA ALA A 121 4.46 -10.76 0.77
C ALA A 121 4.90 -9.58 -0.10
N ASN A 122 6.04 -8.95 0.22
CA ASN A 122 6.59 -7.84 -0.57
C ASN A 122 6.82 -8.25 -2.03
N HIS A 123 7.50 -9.38 -2.26
CA HIS A 123 7.81 -9.86 -3.61
C HIS A 123 6.57 -10.37 -4.36
N HIS A 124 5.64 -11.05 -3.71
CA HIS A 124 4.36 -11.42 -4.32
C HIS A 124 3.55 -10.18 -4.71
N LEU A 125 3.56 -9.15 -3.88
CA LEU A 125 2.91 -7.88 -4.22
C LEU A 125 3.55 -7.24 -5.45
N ARG A 126 4.90 -7.13 -5.49
CA ARG A 126 5.63 -6.60 -6.65
C ARG A 126 5.26 -7.31 -7.95
N GLN A 127 5.16 -8.64 -7.92
CA GLN A 127 4.73 -9.43 -9.08
C GLN A 127 3.31 -9.04 -9.54
N SER A 128 2.38 -8.90 -8.59
CA SER A 128 1.01 -8.47 -8.90
C SER A 128 0.96 -7.05 -9.48
N LEU A 129 1.70 -6.12 -8.88
CA LEU A 129 1.75 -4.73 -9.34
C LEU A 129 2.42 -4.60 -10.72
N ALA A 130 3.41 -5.44 -11.03
CA ALA A 130 4.02 -5.50 -12.36
C ALA A 130 2.99 -5.89 -13.43
N PHE A 131 2.14 -6.90 -13.16
CA PHE A 131 1.05 -7.27 -14.06
C PHE A 131 0.01 -6.16 -14.19
N LEU A 132 -0.27 -5.43 -13.13
CA LEU A 132 -1.21 -4.30 -13.12
C LEU A 132 -0.64 -3.03 -13.76
N ASN A 133 0.58 -3.11 -14.32
CA ASN A 133 1.31 -1.99 -14.96
C ASN A 133 1.50 -0.79 -14.02
N MET A 134 1.77 -1.05 -12.75
CA MET A 134 2.12 -0.01 -11.79
C MET A 134 3.65 0.15 -11.73
N PRO A 135 4.22 1.33 -11.98
CA PRO A 135 5.63 1.58 -11.71
C PRO A 135 5.87 1.57 -10.20
N VAL A 136 6.81 0.73 -9.74
CA VAL A 136 7.08 0.52 -8.31
C VAL A 136 8.46 1.07 -7.94
N VAL A 137 8.58 1.71 -6.78
CA VAL A 137 9.90 2.08 -6.22
C VAL A 137 10.77 0.83 -6.12
N GLN A 138 11.92 0.84 -6.82
CA GLN A 138 12.85 -0.29 -6.82
C GLN A 138 13.77 -0.26 -5.60
N GLN A 139 14.31 0.92 -5.28
CA GLN A 139 15.22 1.13 -4.15
C GLN A 139 14.89 2.46 -3.45
N PRO A 140 15.02 2.47 -2.10
CA PRO A 140 15.32 1.34 -1.23
C PRO A 140 14.13 0.38 -1.10
N GLU A 141 14.40 -0.91 -0.89
CA GLU A 141 13.38 -1.88 -0.49
C GLU A 141 13.13 -1.75 1.02
N VAL A 142 11.89 -1.85 1.46
CA VAL A 142 11.53 -1.70 2.88
C VAL A 142 10.93 -2.97 3.44
N TYR A 143 11.69 -3.63 4.31
CA TYR A 143 11.34 -4.84 5.04
C TYR A 143 11.51 -4.58 6.53
N ILE A 144 10.42 -4.45 7.28
CA ILE A 144 10.46 -4.15 8.72
C ILE A 144 10.32 -5.43 9.52
N ALA A 145 11.40 -5.82 10.17
CA ALA A 145 11.43 -6.93 11.12
C ALA A 145 11.02 -6.47 12.52
N ASN A 146 10.58 -7.43 13.36
CA ASN A 146 10.33 -7.21 14.78
C ASN A 146 9.52 -5.93 15.06
N SER A 147 8.46 -5.71 14.29
CA SER A 147 7.67 -4.48 14.33
C SER A 147 7.08 -4.16 15.71
N GLN A 148 6.91 -5.17 16.57
CA GLN A 148 6.46 -5.01 17.96
C GLN A 148 7.48 -4.25 18.83
N ASP A 149 8.78 -4.36 18.50
CA ASP A 149 9.86 -3.71 19.25
C ASP A 149 10.18 -2.32 18.71
N LEU A 150 9.78 -2.05 17.49
CA LEU A 150 10.00 -0.78 16.79
C LEU A 150 8.98 0.31 17.18
N ILE A 151 7.76 -0.12 17.49
CA ILE A 151 6.62 0.78 17.70
C ILE A 151 6.30 0.88 19.18
N ASP A 152 6.32 2.08 19.73
CA ASP A 152 6.00 2.35 21.12
C ASP A 152 4.49 2.21 21.44
N GLU A 153 4.14 2.39 22.71
CA GLU A 153 2.75 2.30 23.20
C GLU A 153 1.80 3.34 22.55
N ASN A 154 2.34 4.43 22.05
CA ASN A 154 1.59 5.48 21.34
C ASN A 154 1.50 5.24 19.83
N GLY A 155 2.07 4.14 19.34
CA GLY A 155 2.09 3.80 17.92
C GLY A 155 3.16 4.53 17.12
N LYS A 156 4.18 5.11 17.79
CA LYS A 156 5.24 5.90 17.15
C LYS A 156 6.53 5.07 16.99
N ILE A 157 7.22 5.36 15.90
CA ILE A 157 8.59 4.89 15.65
C ILE A 157 9.53 5.97 16.18
N ASN A 158 10.35 5.62 17.20
CA ASN A 158 11.26 6.57 17.85
C ASN A 158 12.74 6.31 17.51
N ASN A 159 13.03 5.28 16.71
CA ASN A 159 14.39 4.99 16.27
C ASN A 159 14.77 5.91 15.10
N GLU A 160 15.73 6.82 15.32
CA GLU A 160 16.14 7.83 14.33
C GLU A 160 16.67 7.21 13.04
N GLU A 161 17.44 6.13 13.12
CA GLU A 161 18.00 5.44 11.95
C GLU A 161 16.86 4.89 11.06
N THR A 162 15.85 4.27 11.70
CA THR A 162 14.67 3.79 10.98
C THR A 162 13.90 4.94 10.34
N ILE A 163 13.71 6.05 11.05
CA ILE A 163 13.01 7.24 10.51
C ILE A 163 13.76 7.80 9.30
N GLN A 164 15.08 7.95 9.39
CA GLN A 164 15.92 8.43 8.28
C GLN A 164 15.86 7.49 7.07
N PHE A 165 15.86 6.18 7.30
CA PHE A 165 15.70 5.17 6.25
C PHE A 165 14.33 5.29 5.58
N LEU A 166 13.25 5.38 6.36
CA LEU A 166 11.90 5.57 5.85
C LEU A 166 11.74 6.90 5.10
N GLN A 167 12.41 7.97 5.56
CA GLN A 167 12.44 9.24 4.83
C GLN A 167 13.08 9.07 3.45
N SER A 168 14.22 8.38 3.35
CA SER A 168 14.86 8.11 2.05
C SER A 168 13.96 7.32 1.10
N PHE A 169 13.15 6.41 1.63
CA PHE A 169 12.17 5.68 0.84
C PHE A 169 11.02 6.58 0.37
N VAL A 170 10.51 7.46 1.23
CA VAL A 170 9.47 8.43 0.86
C VAL A 170 10.01 9.40 -0.21
N ASP A 171 11.24 9.88 -0.07
CA ASP A 171 11.88 10.75 -1.05
C ASP A 171 11.98 10.07 -2.43
N ALA A 172 12.41 8.79 -2.46
CA ALA A 172 12.44 8.00 -3.70
C ALA A 172 11.04 7.81 -4.30
N PHE A 173 10.02 7.65 -3.47
CA PHE A 173 8.64 7.54 -3.95
C PHE A 173 8.11 8.86 -4.50
N VAL A 174 8.39 9.97 -3.83
CA VAL A 174 8.07 11.32 -4.31
C VAL A 174 8.72 11.58 -5.67
N ASP A 175 9.99 11.20 -5.84
CA ASP A 175 10.70 11.34 -7.11
C ASP A 175 10.08 10.47 -8.22
N LEU A 176 9.63 9.26 -7.88
CA LEU A 176 8.90 8.42 -8.82
C LEU A 176 7.56 9.07 -9.24
N ILE A 177 6.79 9.59 -8.28
CA ILE A 177 5.52 10.28 -8.56
C ILE A 177 5.74 11.44 -9.53
N LYS A 178 6.73 12.31 -9.27
CA LYS A 178 7.06 13.45 -10.14
C LYS A 178 7.36 13.05 -11.58
N LYS A 179 8.05 11.91 -11.79
CA LYS A 179 8.36 11.41 -13.15
C LYS A 179 7.13 10.97 -13.93
N TYR A 180 6.04 10.59 -13.26
CA TYR A 180 4.80 10.14 -13.88
C TYR A 180 3.72 11.22 -13.95
N GLN A 181 3.96 12.38 -13.34
CA GLN A 181 3.10 13.57 -13.45
C GLN A 181 3.59 14.55 -14.54
N ALA A 182 4.82 14.37 -15.02
CA ALA A 182 5.41 15.16 -16.10
C ALA A 182 4.95 14.63 -17.45
#